data_22359b43f582d73f752cafe0565b4b36
#
_entry.id   22359b43f582d73f752cafe0565b4b36
#
_cell.length_a   1.000
_cell.length_b   1.000
_cell.length_c   1.000
_cell.angle_alpha   90.00
_cell.angle_beta   90.00
_cell.angle_gamma   90.00
#
_symmetry.space_group_name_H-M   'P 1'
#
loop_
_entity.id
_entity.type
_entity.pdbx_description
1 polymer ?
#
loop_
_entity_poly.entity_id
_entity_poly.type
_entity_poly.pdbx_seq_one_letter_code
_entity_poly.pdbx_strand_id
1 'polypeptide(L)'
;LSPFIHSTFTAMTGIGCGIARESHNLAIRLLAPIGGYIIAVILHMIWNGVLATLAPILYVVLFGADPKDSWKGFVIAYCLLAIPFFLICAGFCYYIMRRQNRILREMLAIDTARGLITDEQLKTVTSVFKSTAWLLDGITSGKYRARSRFLRSVGKLGLSYWHIHRATAAQGQTGSFQSNPVFRAEVEKWRMQI
;
A
#
# COMPACT_ATOMS: atom_id res chain seq x y z
N LEU A 1 -15.00 18.44 1.43
CA LEU A 1 -15.08 17.64 2.66
C LEU A 1 -14.67 16.16 2.51
N SER A 2 -14.20 15.71 1.36
CA SER A 2 -13.86 14.28 1.22
C SER A 2 -12.53 13.98 0.48
N PRO A 3 -11.40 14.61 0.83
CA PRO A 3 -10.15 14.39 0.11
C PRO A 3 -9.67 12.93 0.21
N PHE A 4 -9.90 12.26 1.33
CA PHE A 4 -9.46 10.87 1.55
C PHE A 4 -10.26 9.85 0.74
N ILE A 5 -11.55 10.08 0.52
CA ILE A 5 -12.43 9.16 -0.21
C ILE A 5 -12.06 9.14 -1.69
N HIS A 6 -11.82 10.29 -2.30
CA HIS A 6 -11.38 10.38 -3.68
C HIS A 6 -10.03 9.70 -3.90
N SER A 7 -9.10 9.87 -2.96
CA SER A 7 -7.80 9.16 -3.01
C SER A 7 -7.97 7.64 -2.96
N THR A 8 -8.95 7.14 -2.19
CA THR A 8 -9.23 5.71 -2.10
C THR A 8 -9.82 5.16 -3.40
N PHE A 9 -10.69 5.90 -4.08
CA PHE A 9 -11.19 5.49 -5.39
C PHE A 9 -10.06 5.43 -6.41
N THR A 10 -9.20 6.44 -6.45
CA THR A 10 -8.02 6.47 -7.32
C THR A 10 -7.04 5.32 -7.02
N ALA A 11 -6.97 4.86 -5.77
CA ALA A 11 -6.14 3.71 -5.39
C ALA A 11 -6.55 2.42 -6.12
N MET A 12 -7.82 2.26 -6.51
CA MET A 12 -8.27 1.10 -7.30
C MET A 12 -7.58 1.06 -8.68
N THR A 13 -7.41 2.22 -9.32
CA THR A 13 -6.62 2.32 -10.56
C THR A 13 -5.16 1.95 -10.31
N GLY A 14 -4.58 2.41 -9.20
CA GLY A 14 -3.22 2.05 -8.80
C GLY A 14 -3.04 0.54 -8.56
N ILE A 15 -4.02 -0.12 -7.95
CA ILE A 15 -4.04 -1.59 -7.78
C ILE A 15 -4.07 -2.29 -9.14
N GLY A 16 -4.91 -1.82 -10.07
CA GLY A 16 -4.96 -2.34 -11.44
C GLY A 16 -3.61 -2.22 -12.16
N CYS A 17 -2.95 -1.07 -12.04
CA CYS A 17 -1.60 -0.86 -12.58
C CYS A 17 -0.55 -1.79 -11.91
N GLY A 18 -0.66 -2.01 -10.60
CA GLY A 18 0.20 -2.95 -9.87
C GLY A 18 0.04 -4.39 -10.37
N ILE A 19 -1.19 -4.86 -10.55
CA ILE A 19 -1.49 -6.19 -11.11
C ILE A 19 -0.93 -6.32 -12.53
N ALA A 20 -1.11 -5.30 -13.36
CA ALA A 20 -0.58 -5.26 -14.73
C ALA A 20 0.94 -5.39 -14.76
N ARG A 21 1.64 -4.67 -13.89
CA ARG A 21 3.10 -4.69 -13.79
C ARG A 21 3.64 -6.07 -13.40
N GLU A 22 2.91 -6.80 -12.57
CA GLU A 22 3.34 -8.11 -12.07
C GLU A 22 2.92 -9.27 -12.96
N SER A 23 2.05 -9.05 -13.94
CA SER A 23 1.56 -10.12 -14.81
C SER A 23 2.45 -10.29 -16.04
N HIS A 24 2.70 -11.55 -16.41
CA HIS A 24 3.31 -11.93 -17.69
C HIS A 24 2.27 -12.08 -18.80
N ASN A 25 0.97 -12.10 -18.48
CA ASN A 25 -0.11 -12.20 -19.45
C ASN A 25 -0.45 -10.81 -20.01
N LEU A 26 -0.35 -10.66 -21.34
CA LEU A 26 -0.60 -9.39 -22.03
C LEU A 26 -2.03 -8.88 -21.80
N ALA A 27 -3.03 -9.76 -21.81
CA ALA A 27 -4.42 -9.38 -21.56
C ALA A 27 -4.60 -8.77 -20.16
N ILE A 28 -4.01 -9.38 -19.12
CA ILE A 28 -4.05 -8.84 -17.76
C ILE A 28 -3.31 -7.50 -17.70
N ARG A 29 -2.17 -7.36 -18.38
CA ARG A 29 -1.39 -6.10 -18.39
C ARG A 29 -2.18 -4.94 -18.99
N LEU A 30 -3.03 -5.21 -19.99
CA LEU A 30 -3.84 -4.18 -20.62
C LEU A 30 -5.17 -3.94 -19.89
N LEU A 31 -5.84 -5.01 -19.47
CA LEU A 31 -7.18 -4.91 -18.90
C LEU A 31 -7.21 -4.55 -17.42
N ALA A 32 -6.18 -4.90 -16.63
CA ALA A 32 -6.21 -4.62 -15.19
C ALA A 32 -6.21 -3.12 -14.84
N PRO A 33 -5.44 -2.22 -15.50
CA PRO A 33 -5.55 -0.78 -15.28
C PRO A 33 -6.93 -0.21 -15.64
N ILE A 34 -7.50 -0.69 -16.76
CA ILE A 34 -8.83 -0.27 -17.22
C ILE A 34 -9.89 -0.73 -16.22
N GLY A 35 -9.82 -1.99 -15.77
CA GLY A 35 -10.72 -2.53 -14.74
C GLY A 35 -10.62 -1.75 -13.43
N GLY A 36 -9.40 -1.44 -12.98
CA GLY A 36 -9.18 -0.60 -11.80
C GLY A 36 -9.79 0.80 -11.93
N TYR A 37 -9.67 1.42 -13.11
CA TYR A 37 -10.29 2.71 -13.39
C TYR A 37 -11.83 2.63 -13.38
N ILE A 38 -12.41 1.61 -14.04
CA ILE A 38 -13.86 1.40 -14.04
C ILE A 38 -14.39 1.23 -12.61
N ILE A 39 -13.72 0.42 -11.78
CA ILE A 39 -14.07 0.23 -10.37
C ILE A 39 -14.01 1.57 -9.62
N ALA A 40 -12.97 2.38 -9.84
CA ALA A 40 -12.85 3.71 -9.23
C ALA A 40 -14.04 4.62 -9.58
N VAL A 41 -14.45 4.64 -10.86
CA VAL A 41 -15.60 5.42 -11.33
C VAL A 41 -16.90 4.92 -10.70
N ILE A 42 -17.13 3.60 -10.68
CA ILE A 42 -18.34 3.00 -10.07
C ILE A 42 -18.43 3.34 -8.57
N LEU A 43 -17.35 3.18 -7.83
CA LEU A 43 -17.29 3.53 -6.40
C LEU A 43 -17.57 5.01 -6.17
N HIS A 44 -17.06 5.88 -7.04
CA HIS A 44 -17.33 7.31 -6.98
C HIS A 44 -18.80 7.63 -7.25
N MET A 45 -19.40 6.99 -8.25
CA MET A 45 -20.83 7.14 -8.56
C MET A 45 -21.72 6.68 -7.42
N ILE A 46 -21.43 5.49 -6.86
CA ILE A 46 -22.17 4.94 -5.71
C ILE A 46 -22.07 5.90 -4.52
N TRP A 47 -20.86 6.35 -4.21
CA TRP A 47 -20.63 7.30 -3.11
C TRP A 47 -21.47 8.58 -3.26
N ASN A 48 -21.41 9.22 -4.41
CA ASN A 48 -22.14 10.46 -4.67
C ASN A 48 -23.66 10.23 -4.69
N GLY A 49 -24.12 9.15 -5.32
CA GLY A 49 -25.53 8.79 -5.39
C GLY A 49 -26.13 8.48 -4.02
N VAL A 50 -25.45 7.63 -3.24
CA VAL A 50 -25.92 7.28 -1.90
C VAL A 50 -25.91 8.47 -0.96
N LEU A 51 -24.87 9.32 -1.02
CA LEU A 51 -24.80 10.51 -0.19
C LEU A 51 -25.91 11.52 -0.55
N ALA A 52 -26.16 11.73 -1.85
CA ALA A 52 -27.19 12.62 -2.33
C ALA A 52 -28.62 12.19 -1.97
N THR A 53 -28.87 10.87 -1.85
CA THR A 53 -30.18 10.32 -1.49
C THR A 53 -30.34 10.11 0.02
N LEU A 54 -29.34 9.54 0.68
CA LEU A 54 -29.41 9.16 2.10
C LEU A 54 -29.41 10.39 3.02
N ALA A 55 -28.65 11.43 2.68
CA ALA A 55 -28.54 12.62 3.52
C ALA A 55 -29.88 13.36 3.70
N PRO A 56 -30.65 13.64 2.64
CA PRO A 56 -32.00 14.25 2.79
C PRO A 56 -32.97 13.34 3.55
N ILE A 57 -32.94 12.03 3.29
CA ILE A 57 -33.81 11.07 3.99
C ILE A 57 -33.53 11.07 5.48
N LEU A 58 -32.29 10.92 5.88
CA LEU A 58 -31.89 10.96 7.29
C LEU A 58 -32.22 12.28 7.95
N TYR A 59 -32.04 13.39 7.22
CA TYR A 59 -32.40 14.70 7.70
C TYR A 59 -33.90 14.79 8.04
N VAL A 60 -34.76 14.40 7.11
CA VAL A 60 -36.23 14.45 7.33
C VAL A 60 -36.67 13.51 8.46
N VAL A 61 -36.12 12.30 8.50
CA VAL A 61 -36.49 11.27 9.51
C VAL A 61 -36.04 11.67 10.92
N LEU A 62 -34.85 12.26 11.07
CA LEU A 62 -34.26 12.51 12.40
C LEU A 62 -34.58 13.93 12.95
N PHE A 63 -34.79 14.91 12.07
CA PHE A 63 -34.90 16.34 12.48
C PHE A 63 -36.17 17.02 11.98
N GLY A 64 -37.04 16.30 11.25
CA GLY A 64 -38.15 16.92 10.56
C GLY A 64 -37.70 17.74 9.33
N ALA A 65 -38.58 18.52 8.75
CA ALA A 65 -38.32 19.26 7.50
C ALA A 65 -37.80 20.68 7.72
N ASP A 66 -37.15 21.02 8.83
CA ASP A 66 -36.60 22.37 9.04
C ASP A 66 -35.32 22.59 8.21
N PRO A 67 -35.34 23.52 7.23
CA PRO A 67 -34.21 23.78 6.34
C PRO A 67 -32.92 24.19 7.07
N LYS A 68 -33.03 24.79 8.26
CA LYS A 68 -31.86 25.29 9.02
C LYS A 68 -30.93 24.15 9.50
N ASP A 69 -31.45 22.95 9.67
CA ASP A 69 -30.71 21.82 10.21
C ASP A 69 -30.30 20.78 9.14
N SER A 70 -30.51 21.06 7.86
CA SER A 70 -30.21 20.15 6.74
C SER A 70 -28.76 19.62 6.74
N TRP A 71 -27.79 20.41 7.22
CA TRP A 71 -26.39 20.01 7.33
C TRP A 71 -26.15 18.87 8.32
N LYS A 72 -26.99 18.73 9.36
CA LYS A 72 -26.90 17.66 10.36
C LYS A 72 -27.17 16.28 9.73
N GLY A 73 -28.20 16.19 8.88
CA GLY A 73 -28.50 14.98 8.11
C GLY A 73 -27.34 14.56 7.21
N PHE A 74 -26.73 15.55 6.54
CA PHE A 74 -25.55 15.30 5.71
C PHE A 74 -24.36 14.77 6.53
N VAL A 75 -24.06 15.37 7.69
CA VAL A 75 -22.96 14.92 8.55
C VAL A 75 -23.17 13.50 9.04
N ILE A 76 -24.42 13.16 9.48
CA ILE A 76 -24.73 11.80 9.93
C ILE A 76 -24.60 10.79 8.80
N ALA A 77 -25.17 11.08 7.61
CA ALA A 77 -25.07 10.22 6.44
C ALA A 77 -23.59 10.03 6.03
N TYR A 78 -22.81 11.12 6.05
CA TYR A 78 -21.39 11.06 5.77
C TYR A 78 -20.65 10.14 6.74
N CYS A 79 -20.87 10.30 8.05
CA CYS A 79 -20.22 9.46 9.05
C CYS A 79 -20.64 7.98 8.95
N LEU A 80 -21.93 7.70 8.72
CA LEU A 80 -22.44 6.34 8.55
C LEU A 80 -21.86 5.62 7.34
N LEU A 81 -21.54 6.33 6.28
CA LEU A 81 -20.94 5.77 5.07
C LEU A 81 -19.41 5.79 5.11
N ALA A 82 -18.81 6.91 5.53
CA ALA A 82 -17.37 7.11 5.49
C ALA A 82 -16.65 6.20 6.50
N ILE A 83 -17.15 6.07 7.73
CA ILE A 83 -16.46 5.29 8.76
C ILE A 83 -16.34 3.82 8.36
N PRO A 84 -17.41 3.07 8.02
CA PRO A 84 -17.27 1.70 7.57
C PRO A 84 -16.39 1.56 6.33
N PHE A 85 -16.53 2.46 5.36
CA PHE A 85 -15.73 2.46 4.16
C PHE A 85 -14.24 2.61 4.46
N PHE A 86 -13.86 3.57 5.32
CA PHE A 86 -12.47 3.72 5.74
C PHE A 86 -11.93 2.54 6.51
N LEU A 87 -12.74 1.92 7.38
CA LEU A 87 -12.33 0.72 8.09
C LEU A 87 -12.06 -0.45 7.14
N ILE A 88 -12.91 -0.64 6.12
CA ILE A 88 -12.69 -1.65 5.08
C ILE A 88 -11.39 -1.37 4.31
N CYS A 89 -11.17 -0.12 3.88
CA CYS A 89 -9.96 0.27 3.17
C CYS A 89 -8.70 0.12 4.03
N ALA A 90 -8.75 0.53 5.30
CA ALA A 90 -7.65 0.35 6.24
C ALA A 90 -7.35 -1.13 6.47
N GLY A 91 -8.38 -1.97 6.64
CA GLY A 91 -8.25 -3.43 6.75
C GLY A 91 -7.62 -4.05 5.51
N PHE A 92 -8.02 -3.62 4.32
CA PHE A 92 -7.44 -4.06 3.05
C PHE A 92 -5.97 -3.65 2.91
N CYS A 93 -5.63 -2.39 3.21
CA CYS A 93 -4.24 -1.92 3.22
C CYS A 93 -3.39 -2.71 4.23
N TYR A 94 -3.93 -2.96 5.43
CA TYR A 94 -3.25 -3.76 6.44
C TYR A 94 -3.01 -5.21 5.98
N TYR A 95 -4.02 -5.83 5.34
CA TYR A 95 -3.87 -7.16 4.75
C TYR A 95 -2.76 -7.21 3.70
N ILE A 96 -2.74 -6.25 2.75
CA ILE A 96 -1.69 -6.16 1.72
C ILE A 96 -0.31 -5.98 2.36
N MET A 97 -0.17 -5.07 3.32
CA MET A 97 1.09 -4.86 4.03
C MET A 97 1.56 -6.12 4.74
N ARG A 98 0.67 -6.86 5.42
CA ARG A 98 1.02 -8.14 6.06
C ARG A 98 1.48 -9.18 5.04
N ARG A 99 0.79 -9.29 3.92
CA ARG A 99 1.17 -10.19 2.83
C ARG A 99 2.55 -9.83 2.26
N GLN A 100 2.79 -8.56 1.97
CA GLN A 100 4.09 -8.07 1.48
C GLN A 100 5.22 -8.34 2.49
N ASN A 101 4.99 -8.05 3.75
CA ASN A 101 5.97 -8.30 4.81
C ASN A 101 6.32 -9.79 4.97
N ARG A 102 5.34 -10.69 4.81
CA ARG A 102 5.58 -12.13 4.80
C ARG A 102 6.45 -12.54 3.62
N ILE A 103 6.11 -12.13 2.41
CA ILE A 103 6.89 -12.41 1.21
C ILE A 103 8.32 -11.86 1.36
N LEU A 104 8.47 -10.64 1.87
CA LEU A 104 9.78 -10.03 2.08
C LEU A 104 10.64 -10.84 3.06
N ARG A 105 10.06 -11.35 4.15
CA ARG A 105 10.75 -12.23 5.10
C ARG A 105 11.20 -13.55 4.46
N GLU A 106 10.32 -14.18 3.69
CA GLU A 106 10.62 -15.43 2.99
C GLU A 106 11.76 -15.22 1.97
N MET A 107 11.71 -14.15 1.20
CA MET A 107 12.71 -13.85 0.17
C MET A 107 14.08 -13.47 0.75
N LEU A 108 14.13 -12.81 1.90
CA LEU A 108 15.37 -12.38 2.54
C LEU A 108 15.93 -13.38 3.55
N ALA A 109 15.28 -14.52 3.77
CA ALA A 109 15.71 -15.52 4.73
C ALA A 109 17.14 -16.00 4.47
N ILE A 110 17.54 -16.20 3.21
CA ILE A 110 18.88 -16.60 2.81
C ILE A 110 19.92 -15.53 3.17
N ASP A 111 19.60 -14.26 2.94
CA ASP A 111 20.52 -13.16 3.24
C ASP A 111 20.63 -12.90 4.74
N THR A 112 19.59 -13.19 5.50
CA THR A 112 19.63 -13.18 6.96
C THR A 112 20.51 -14.32 7.48
N ALA A 113 20.35 -15.53 6.97
CA ALA A 113 21.21 -16.68 7.33
C ALA A 113 22.69 -16.45 6.97
N ARG A 114 22.98 -15.70 5.92
CA ARG A 114 24.33 -15.31 5.51
C ARG A 114 24.90 -14.11 6.26
N GLY A 115 24.15 -13.51 7.19
CA GLY A 115 24.56 -12.37 7.99
C GLY A 115 24.59 -11.03 7.25
N LEU A 116 24.04 -10.94 6.03
CA LEU A 116 23.91 -9.67 5.33
C LEU A 116 22.92 -8.72 6.04
N ILE A 117 21.87 -9.28 6.62
CA ILE A 117 20.83 -8.56 7.37
C ILE A 117 20.63 -9.31 8.68
N THR A 118 20.60 -8.60 9.82
CA THR A 118 20.29 -9.24 11.10
C THR A 118 18.79 -9.52 11.24
N ASP A 119 18.42 -10.47 12.11
CA ASP A 119 17.01 -10.77 12.39
C ASP A 119 16.25 -9.53 12.92
N GLU A 120 16.91 -8.69 13.72
CA GLU A 120 16.33 -7.45 14.21
C GLU A 120 16.12 -6.42 13.09
N GLN A 121 17.09 -6.30 12.18
CA GLN A 121 16.95 -5.45 11.00
C GLN A 121 15.81 -5.95 10.11
N LEU A 122 15.70 -7.26 9.89
CA LEU A 122 14.60 -7.85 9.13
C LEU A 122 13.25 -7.59 9.79
N LYS A 123 13.14 -7.77 11.12
CA LYS A 123 11.92 -7.43 11.88
C LYS A 123 11.56 -5.94 11.80
N THR A 124 12.56 -5.07 11.77
CA THR A 124 12.36 -3.61 11.63
C THR A 124 11.87 -3.26 10.22
N VAL A 125 12.54 -3.76 9.18
CA VAL A 125 12.18 -3.50 7.77
C VAL A 125 10.78 -4.02 7.44
N THR A 126 10.39 -5.15 8.03
CA THR A 126 9.09 -5.80 7.78
C THR A 126 7.99 -5.37 8.75
N SER A 127 8.14 -4.25 9.44
CA SER A 127 7.13 -3.68 10.33
C SER A 127 7.03 -2.17 10.11
N VAL A 128 5.87 -1.69 9.67
CA VAL A 128 5.64 -0.26 9.43
C VAL A 128 5.89 0.58 10.70
N PHE A 129 5.38 0.12 11.84
CA PHE A 129 5.55 0.86 13.10
C PHE A 129 7.03 0.91 13.55
N LYS A 130 7.75 -0.23 13.49
CA LYS A 130 9.16 -0.28 13.87
C LYS A 130 10.04 0.52 12.90
N SER A 131 9.80 0.41 11.60
CA SER A 131 10.57 1.17 10.61
C SER A 131 10.33 2.67 10.74
N THR A 132 9.10 3.10 10.99
CA THR A 132 8.78 4.51 11.21
C THR A 132 9.45 5.04 12.49
N ALA A 133 9.31 4.33 13.62
CA ALA A 133 9.97 4.71 14.87
C ALA A 133 11.50 4.77 14.71
N TRP A 134 12.08 3.79 14.03
CA TRP A 134 13.51 3.74 13.77
C TRP A 134 13.99 4.87 12.85
N LEU A 135 13.19 5.28 11.86
CA LEU A 135 13.50 6.44 11.02
C LEU A 135 13.41 7.75 11.82
N LEU A 136 12.39 7.92 12.67
CA LEU A 136 12.23 9.09 13.51
C LEU A 136 13.40 9.25 14.50
N ASP A 137 13.82 8.16 15.15
CA ASP A 137 15.04 8.13 15.97
C ASP A 137 16.31 8.47 15.15
N GLY A 138 16.30 8.13 13.86
CA GLY A 138 17.34 8.51 12.91
C GLY A 138 17.48 10.02 12.68
N ILE A 139 16.42 10.79 12.88
CA ILE A 139 16.44 12.26 12.76
C ILE A 139 17.27 12.85 13.89
N THR A 140 17.01 12.41 15.12
CA THR A 140 17.71 12.90 16.32
C THR A 140 19.19 12.47 16.36
N SER A 141 19.48 11.26 15.87
CA SER A 141 20.85 10.70 15.82
C SER A 141 21.65 11.09 14.55
N GLY A 142 21.08 11.89 13.64
CA GLY A 142 21.72 12.26 12.36
C GLY A 142 21.83 11.13 11.34
N LYS A 143 21.25 9.96 11.62
CA LYS A 143 21.35 8.76 10.77
C LYS A 143 20.14 8.53 9.86
N TYR A 144 19.20 9.46 9.79
CA TYR A 144 17.96 9.33 9.00
C TYR A 144 18.23 8.93 7.55
N ARG A 145 19.19 9.60 6.89
CA ARG A 145 19.53 9.33 5.48
C ARG A 145 20.05 7.90 5.28
N ALA A 146 20.95 7.45 6.13
CA ALA A 146 21.50 6.10 6.06
C ALA A 146 20.41 5.05 6.31
N ARG A 147 19.61 5.22 7.36
CA ARG A 147 18.49 4.33 7.71
C ARG A 147 17.44 4.28 6.58
N SER A 148 17.06 5.43 6.02
CA SER A 148 16.10 5.49 4.90
C SER A 148 16.63 4.79 3.65
N ARG A 149 17.92 4.96 3.34
CA ARG A 149 18.56 4.28 2.21
C ARG A 149 18.65 2.77 2.46
N PHE A 150 19.02 2.35 3.67
CA PHE A 150 19.05 0.95 4.05
C PHE A 150 17.67 0.27 3.87
N LEU A 151 16.59 0.84 4.44
CA LEU A 151 15.24 0.32 4.28
C LEU A 151 14.85 0.15 2.80
N ARG A 152 15.16 1.17 2.00
CA ARG A 152 14.88 1.15 0.56
C ARG A 152 15.67 0.08 -0.18
N SER A 153 16.95 -0.08 0.15
CA SER A 153 17.82 -1.09 -0.48
C SER A 153 17.38 -2.51 -0.13
N VAL A 154 17.02 -2.77 1.13
CA VAL A 154 16.48 -4.07 1.57
C VAL A 154 15.15 -4.37 0.89
N GLY A 155 14.26 -3.38 0.75
CA GLY A 155 13.01 -3.53 0.02
C GLY A 155 13.23 -3.89 -1.46
N LYS A 156 14.16 -3.21 -2.14
CA LYS A 156 14.54 -3.50 -3.53
C LYS A 156 15.14 -4.92 -3.67
N LEU A 157 16.00 -5.30 -2.74
CA LEU A 157 16.63 -6.62 -2.73
C LEU A 157 15.57 -7.73 -2.59
N GLY A 158 14.68 -7.63 -1.60
CA GLY A 158 13.60 -8.60 -1.40
C GLY A 158 12.65 -8.68 -2.59
N LEU A 159 12.29 -7.52 -3.19
CA LEU A 159 11.46 -7.48 -4.39
C LEU A 159 12.16 -8.12 -5.61
N SER A 160 13.48 -7.93 -5.76
CA SER A 160 14.24 -8.55 -6.82
C SER A 160 14.25 -10.07 -6.72
N TYR A 161 14.39 -10.65 -5.51
CA TYR A 161 14.26 -12.08 -5.28
C TYR A 161 12.87 -12.61 -5.63
N TRP A 162 11.83 -11.87 -5.25
CA TRP A 162 10.48 -12.25 -5.59
C TRP A 162 10.23 -12.26 -7.10
N HIS A 163 10.74 -11.27 -7.84
CA HIS A 163 10.69 -11.27 -9.30
C HIS A 163 11.48 -12.42 -9.92
N ILE A 164 12.67 -12.72 -9.39
CA ILE A 164 13.47 -13.85 -9.83
C ILE A 164 12.70 -15.16 -9.61
N HIS A 165 12.18 -15.37 -8.40
CA HIS A 165 11.41 -16.57 -8.07
C HIS A 165 10.21 -16.77 -9.03
N ARG A 166 9.45 -15.71 -9.30
CA ARG A 166 8.32 -15.77 -10.24
C ARG A 166 8.75 -16.00 -11.69
N ALA A 167 9.81 -15.35 -12.15
CA ALA A 167 10.33 -15.54 -13.49
C ALA A 167 10.84 -16.98 -13.69
N THR A 168 11.56 -17.52 -12.70
CA THR A 168 12.03 -18.90 -12.72
C THR A 168 10.86 -19.90 -12.78
N ALA A 169 9.82 -19.68 -11.96
CA ALA A 169 8.63 -20.53 -11.97
C ALA A 169 7.86 -20.47 -13.31
N ALA A 170 7.91 -19.34 -14.00
CA ALA A 170 7.28 -19.14 -15.31
C ALA A 170 8.22 -19.43 -16.48
N GLN A 171 9.44 -19.96 -16.24
CA GLN A 171 10.49 -20.17 -17.23
C GLN A 171 10.80 -18.90 -18.06
N GLY A 172 10.63 -17.73 -17.43
CA GLY A 172 10.78 -16.43 -18.07
C GLY A 172 12.04 -15.68 -17.63
N GLN A 173 12.26 -14.49 -18.21
CA GLN A 173 13.37 -13.61 -17.92
C GLN A 173 12.91 -12.41 -17.09
N THR A 174 13.78 -11.88 -16.23
CA THR A 174 13.57 -10.64 -15.50
C THR A 174 14.88 -9.87 -15.35
N GLY A 175 14.83 -8.54 -15.47
CA GLY A 175 15.98 -7.67 -15.20
C GLY A 175 16.51 -7.75 -13.75
N SER A 176 15.73 -8.37 -12.86
CA SER A 176 16.14 -8.59 -11.47
C SER A 176 17.34 -9.55 -11.34
N PHE A 177 17.58 -10.43 -12.32
CA PHE A 177 18.81 -11.26 -12.33
C PHE A 177 20.07 -10.42 -12.36
N GLN A 178 20.06 -9.32 -13.13
CA GLN A 178 21.21 -8.41 -13.26
C GLN A 178 21.30 -7.41 -12.11
N SER A 179 20.15 -6.93 -11.60
CA SER A 179 20.09 -5.90 -10.57
C SER A 179 20.23 -6.41 -9.15
N ASN A 180 19.98 -7.70 -8.89
CA ASN A 180 20.04 -8.28 -7.55
C ASN A 180 21.43 -8.13 -6.88
N PRO A 181 22.58 -8.41 -7.55
CA PRO A 181 23.89 -8.19 -6.96
C PRO A 181 24.15 -6.73 -6.59
N VAL A 182 23.66 -5.80 -7.39
CA VAL A 182 23.78 -4.35 -7.13
C VAL A 182 23.00 -3.97 -5.88
N PHE A 183 21.77 -4.46 -5.73
CA PHE A 183 20.94 -4.20 -4.54
C PHE A 183 21.55 -4.82 -3.28
N ARG A 184 22.19 -5.98 -3.39
CA ARG A 184 22.93 -6.60 -2.28
C ARG A 184 24.10 -5.72 -1.83
N ALA A 185 24.90 -5.21 -2.75
CA ALA A 185 25.99 -4.29 -2.46
C ALA A 185 25.49 -2.96 -1.84
N GLU A 186 24.33 -2.45 -2.30
CA GLU A 186 23.70 -1.29 -1.69
C GLU A 186 23.29 -1.55 -0.24
N VAL A 187 22.73 -2.73 0.08
CA VAL A 187 22.35 -3.10 1.45
C VAL A 187 23.59 -3.14 2.34
N GLU A 188 24.67 -3.78 1.90
CA GLU A 188 25.92 -3.88 2.64
C GLU A 188 26.51 -2.48 2.92
N LYS A 189 26.58 -1.63 1.89
CA LYS A 189 27.06 -0.24 1.99
C LYS A 189 26.30 0.55 3.05
N TRP A 190 24.97 0.50 3.03
CA TRP A 190 24.17 1.30 3.95
C TRP A 190 24.07 0.69 5.34
N ARG A 191 24.19 -0.66 5.45
CA ARG A 191 24.27 -1.33 6.74
C ARG A 191 25.45 -0.86 7.59
N MET A 192 26.60 -0.60 6.98
CA MET A 192 27.79 -0.12 7.68
C MET A 192 27.66 1.34 8.21
N GLN A 193 26.61 2.05 7.83
CA GLN A 193 26.40 3.46 8.19
C GLN A 193 25.25 3.68 9.20
N ILE A 194 24.58 2.63 9.63
CA ILE A 194 23.41 2.70 10.53
C ILE A 194 23.73 2.35 12.02
#